data_5488bd82172f6483bcf79974a9b39222
#
_entry.id   5488bd82172f6483bcf79974a9b39222
#
_cell.length_a   1.000
_cell.length_b   1.000
_cell.length_c   1.000
_cell.angle_alpha   90.00
_cell.angle_beta   90.00
_cell.angle_gamma   90.00
#
_symmetry.space_group_name_H-M   'P 1'
#
loop_
_entity.id
_entity.type
_entity.pdbx_description
1 polymer ?
#
loop_
_entity_poly.entity_id
_entity_poly.type
_entity_poly.pdbx_seq_one_letter_code
_entity_poly.pdbx_strand_id
1 'polypeptide(L)'
;MKKTSFFDFIVIDGDSATPKYLQLSSAIIKTIEQGKLKKNDLLPSINELSYKLEISRDTAEKGYKYLKNIGVINSVPGKGYYITNTEFKRKLKVFLLFNKLSSHKKIVYDAFIAALGDEVSVDFYIYNNDFTLFKKFLTNQKEDYSHYVIIPHFIEGEEYAQEIINTIPKEKLILLDKRIAGVEGEYAAAYENFEKNIYDALEQALSHLSKYHTLKIIFPDKSYFPKEILRGFHRFCQQYAFSHKVVSNISAEAIAEGEVFISLMEDDLVILIERIIGMKLKVGKDVGVISYNETPLKKIILNGITTISTDFKFMGTIAANLILDNSRRHVEVPFYYTKRASL
;
A
#
# COMPACT_ATOMS: atom_id res chain seq x y z
N MET A 1 16.41 -44.59 -4.60
CA MET A 1 15.87 -43.32 -4.08
C MET A 1 16.12 -42.22 -5.12
N LYS A 2 15.07 -41.56 -5.63
CA LYS A 2 15.25 -40.42 -6.53
C LYS A 2 15.98 -39.32 -5.74
N LYS A 3 17.11 -38.84 -6.26
CA LYS A 3 17.83 -37.68 -5.70
C LYS A 3 16.90 -36.48 -5.87
N THR A 4 16.39 -35.94 -4.78
CA THR A 4 15.51 -34.76 -4.79
C THR A 4 16.29 -33.60 -5.39
N SER A 5 15.74 -32.98 -6.42
CA SER A 5 16.39 -31.86 -7.11
C SER A 5 16.26 -30.58 -6.30
N PHE A 6 17.20 -29.65 -6.40
CA PHE A 6 17.09 -28.29 -5.87
C PHE A 6 15.77 -27.62 -6.29
N PHE A 7 15.35 -27.82 -7.51
CA PHE A 7 14.14 -27.20 -8.08
C PHE A 7 12.83 -27.76 -7.49
N ASP A 8 12.86 -28.93 -6.84
CA ASP A 8 11.68 -29.49 -6.16
C ASP A 8 11.30 -28.68 -4.89
N PHE A 9 12.22 -27.84 -4.41
CA PHE A 9 12.03 -27.02 -3.21
C PHE A 9 11.76 -25.55 -3.48
N ILE A 10 12.00 -25.08 -4.71
CA ILE A 10 11.88 -23.68 -5.06
C ILE A 10 10.59 -23.44 -5.84
N VAL A 11 9.69 -22.69 -5.22
CA VAL A 11 8.41 -22.31 -5.84
C VAL A 11 8.36 -20.79 -5.97
N ILE A 12 8.00 -20.33 -7.16
CA ILE A 12 7.70 -18.92 -7.44
C ILE A 12 6.19 -18.78 -7.55
N ASP A 13 5.61 -17.98 -6.67
CA ASP A 13 4.16 -17.74 -6.63
C ASP A 13 3.80 -16.63 -7.62
N GLY A 14 3.01 -16.97 -8.63
CA GLY A 14 2.56 -16.02 -9.65
C GLY A 14 1.50 -15.02 -9.16
N ASP A 15 0.77 -15.35 -8.09
CA ASP A 15 -0.26 -14.50 -7.47
C ASP A 15 0.36 -13.46 -6.51
N SER A 16 1.63 -13.65 -6.11
CA SER A 16 2.32 -12.75 -5.18
C SER A 16 2.83 -11.49 -5.90
N ALA A 17 2.60 -10.32 -5.28
CA ALA A 17 3.20 -9.06 -5.69
C ALA A 17 4.67 -8.90 -5.22
N THR A 18 5.17 -9.84 -4.43
CA THR A 18 6.58 -9.87 -4.02
C THR A 18 7.46 -10.03 -5.27
N PRO A 19 8.47 -9.18 -5.46
CA PRO A 19 9.40 -9.31 -6.59
C PRO A 19 10.00 -10.73 -6.69
N LYS A 20 9.99 -11.32 -7.88
CA LYS A 20 10.40 -12.73 -8.09
C LYS A 20 11.82 -13.03 -7.56
N TYR A 21 12.74 -12.07 -7.59
CA TYR A 21 14.09 -12.26 -7.03
C TYR A 21 14.08 -12.42 -5.51
N LEU A 22 13.17 -11.74 -4.80
CA LEU A 22 12.99 -11.90 -3.35
C LEU A 22 12.30 -13.23 -3.04
N GLN A 23 11.32 -13.65 -3.85
CA GLN A 23 10.70 -14.97 -3.72
C GLN A 23 11.75 -16.08 -3.86
N LEU A 24 12.60 -16.01 -4.89
CA LEU A 24 13.71 -16.94 -5.10
C LEU A 24 14.64 -16.99 -3.88
N SER A 25 15.06 -15.82 -3.39
CA SER A 25 15.95 -15.73 -2.24
C SER A 25 15.33 -16.32 -0.98
N SER A 26 14.06 -16.02 -0.73
CA SER A 26 13.31 -16.53 0.42
C SER A 26 13.12 -18.05 0.35
N ALA A 27 12.83 -18.60 -0.83
CA ALA A 27 12.70 -20.05 -1.02
C ALA A 27 14.02 -20.78 -0.77
N ILE A 28 15.16 -20.22 -1.21
CA ILE A 28 16.48 -20.79 -0.94
C ILE A 28 16.78 -20.79 0.58
N ILE A 29 16.53 -19.66 1.23
CA ILE A 29 16.73 -19.52 2.69
C ILE A 29 15.87 -20.55 3.45
N LYS A 30 14.60 -20.65 3.12
CA LYS A 30 13.68 -21.63 3.71
C LYS A 30 14.17 -23.08 3.53
N THR A 31 14.72 -23.39 2.37
CA THR A 31 15.25 -24.73 2.08
C THR A 31 16.50 -25.05 2.92
N ILE A 32 17.30 -24.02 3.21
CA ILE A 32 18.45 -24.15 4.13
C ILE A 32 17.96 -24.33 5.57
N GLU A 33 16.99 -23.55 6.03
CA GLU A 33 16.37 -23.65 7.37
C GLU A 33 15.76 -25.03 7.61
N GLN A 34 15.19 -25.63 6.56
CA GLN A 34 14.67 -27.00 6.60
C GLN A 34 15.77 -28.10 6.59
N GLY A 35 17.04 -27.71 6.55
CA GLY A 35 18.18 -28.63 6.51
C GLY A 35 18.34 -29.42 5.19
N LYS A 36 17.57 -29.06 4.15
CA LYS A 36 17.62 -29.71 2.82
C LYS A 36 18.78 -29.23 1.98
N LEU A 37 19.23 -28.00 2.22
CA LEU A 37 20.47 -27.45 1.67
C LEU A 37 21.43 -27.18 2.82
N LYS A 38 22.70 -27.53 2.61
CA LYS A 38 23.76 -27.48 3.64
C LYS A 38 24.88 -26.56 3.24
N LYS A 39 25.71 -26.18 4.19
CA LYS A 39 26.94 -25.43 3.95
C LYS A 39 27.82 -26.17 2.93
N ASN A 40 28.35 -25.43 1.98
CA ASN A 40 29.14 -25.86 0.83
C ASN A 40 28.35 -26.60 -0.28
N ASP A 41 27.02 -26.74 -0.18
CA ASP A 41 26.24 -27.23 -1.30
C ASP A 41 26.33 -26.24 -2.47
N LEU A 42 26.54 -26.80 -3.67
CA LEU A 42 26.54 -26.03 -4.92
C LEU A 42 25.12 -25.71 -5.33
N LEU A 43 24.93 -24.47 -5.70
CA LEU A 43 23.66 -23.97 -6.24
C LEU A 43 23.65 -23.98 -7.77
N PRO A 44 22.48 -24.09 -8.42
CA PRO A 44 22.38 -23.99 -9.86
C PRO A 44 22.95 -22.67 -10.39
N SER A 45 23.41 -22.71 -11.64
CA SER A 45 23.83 -21.50 -12.33
C SER A 45 22.67 -20.53 -12.58
N ILE A 46 22.96 -19.25 -12.81
CA ILE A 46 21.94 -18.24 -13.15
C ILE A 46 21.14 -18.67 -14.39
N ASN A 47 21.78 -19.30 -15.38
CA ASN A 47 21.10 -19.78 -16.57
C ASN A 47 20.15 -20.95 -16.28
N GLU A 48 20.56 -21.89 -15.42
CA GLU A 48 19.70 -23.00 -14.97
C GLU A 48 18.49 -22.50 -14.15
N LEU A 49 18.69 -21.52 -13.25
CA LEU A 49 17.60 -20.89 -12.53
C LEU A 49 16.60 -20.22 -13.46
N SER A 50 17.11 -19.42 -14.39
CA SER A 50 16.29 -18.72 -15.39
C SER A 50 15.46 -19.72 -16.21
N TYR A 51 16.06 -20.78 -16.69
CA TYR A 51 15.37 -21.79 -17.51
C TYR A 51 14.36 -22.61 -16.70
N LYS A 52 14.76 -23.14 -15.54
CA LYS A 52 13.93 -24.07 -14.77
C LYS A 52 12.80 -23.42 -14.00
N LEU A 53 12.96 -22.16 -13.58
CA LEU A 53 11.97 -21.41 -12.81
C LEU A 53 11.17 -20.41 -13.68
N GLU A 54 11.43 -20.40 -14.99
CA GLU A 54 10.77 -19.47 -15.94
C GLU A 54 10.84 -17.99 -15.51
N ILE A 55 12.01 -17.59 -15.01
CA ILE A 55 12.30 -16.21 -14.59
C ILE A 55 13.38 -15.59 -15.50
N SER A 56 13.42 -14.26 -15.58
CA SER A 56 14.49 -13.61 -16.37
C SER A 56 15.86 -13.86 -15.73
N ARG A 57 16.91 -13.86 -16.57
CA ARG A 57 18.30 -13.96 -16.09
C ARG A 57 18.65 -12.87 -15.08
N ASP A 58 18.19 -11.64 -15.32
CA ASP A 58 18.35 -10.50 -14.41
C ASP A 58 17.67 -10.76 -13.04
N THR A 59 16.50 -11.37 -13.05
CA THR A 59 15.81 -11.76 -11.80
C THR A 59 16.60 -12.81 -11.01
N ALA A 60 17.14 -13.82 -11.67
CA ALA A 60 17.96 -14.84 -11.01
C ALA A 60 19.26 -14.23 -10.46
N GLU A 61 19.92 -13.36 -11.23
CA GLU A 61 21.12 -12.65 -10.81
C GLU A 61 20.86 -11.73 -9.60
N LYS A 62 19.79 -10.96 -9.62
CA LYS A 62 19.37 -10.13 -8.47
C LYS A 62 19.13 -10.96 -7.21
N GLY A 63 18.48 -12.13 -7.34
CA GLY A 63 18.28 -13.07 -6.24
C GLY A 63 19.58 -13.54 -5.61
N TYR A 64 20.52 -13.97 -6.43
CA TYR A 64 21.83 -14.41 -5.95
C TYR A 64 22.67 -13.24 -5.40
N LYS A 65 22.61 -12.07 -6.01
CA LYS A 65 23.27 -10.87 -5.48
C LYS A 65 22.73 -10.51 -4.08
N TYR A 66 21.41 -10.57 -3.90
CA TYR A 66 20.77 -10.36 -2.59
C TYR A 66 21.31 -11.37 -1.55
N LEU A 67 21.25 -12.68 -1.85
CA LEU A 67 21.75 -13.73 -0.98
C LEU A 67 23.26 -13.59 -0.65
N LYS A 68 24.05 -13.11 -1.60
CA LYS A 68 25.48 -12.84 -1.40
C LYS A 68 25.70 -11.65 -0.47
N ASN A 69 24.91 -10.59 -0.62
CA ASN A 69 24.99 -9.39 0.22
C ASN A 69 24.67 -9.69 1.69
N ILE A 70 23.70 -10.58 1.95
CA ILE A 70 23.34 -11.03 3.32
C ILE A 70 24.22 -12.21 3.81
N GLY A 71 25.26 -12.58 3.07
CA GLY A 71 26.25 -13.58 3.49
C GLY A 71 25.80 -15.04 3.46
N VAL A 72 24.64 -15.34 2.84
CA VAL A 72 24.08 -16.70 2.75
C VAL A 72 24.84 -17.55 1.74
N ILE A 73 25.17 -16.96 0.59
CA ILE A 73 25.92 -17.63 -0.48
C ILE A 73 27.19 -16.87 -0.85
N ASN A 74 28.10 -17.54 -1.52
CA ASN A 74 29.24 -16.90 -2.17
C ASN A 74 29.47 -17.55 -3.54
N SER A 75 30.38 -16.99 -4.33
CA SER A 75 30.74 -17.51 -5.65
C SER A 75 32.25 -17.60 -5.80
N VAL A 76 32.70 -18.66 -6.47
CA VAL A 76 34.11 -18.82 -6.89
C VAL A 76 34.14 -18.90 -8.41
N PRO A 77 34.98 -18.09 -9.07
CA PRO A 77 35.15 -18.20 -10.51
C PRO A 77 35.47 -19.63 -10.94
N GLY A 78 34.71 -20.13 -11.93
CA GLY A 78 34.84 -21.52 -12.43
C GLY A 78 34.20 -22.60 -11.58
N LYS A 79 33.78 -22.34 -10.35
CA LYS A 79 33.11 -23.32 -9.48
C LYS A 79 31.62 -23.02 -9.24
N GLY A 80 31.16 -21.79 -9.54
CA GLY A 80 29.77 -21.39 -9.39
C GLY A 80 29.42 -20.81 -8.00
N TYR A 81 28.13 -20.85 -7.65
CA TYR A 81 27.59 -20.36 -6.39
C TYR A 81 27.47 -21.50 -5.37
N TYR A 82 27.72 -21.21 -4.10
CA TYR A 82 27.62 -22.19 -3.03
C TYR A 82 27.18 -21.53 -1.72
N ILE A 83 26.60 -22.33 -0.82
CA ILE A 83 26.12 -21.89 0.49
C ILE A 83 27.29 -21.71 1.44
N THR A 84 27.43 -20.51 2.02
CA THR A 84 28.48 -20.18 2.99
C THR A 84 28.00 -20.23 4.42
N ASN A 85 26.77 -19.81 4.67
CA ASN A 85 26.19 -19.73 6.00
C ASN A 85 24.83 -20.40 6.05
N THR A 86 24.62 -21.23 7.06
CA THR A 86 23.36 -21.93 7.35
C THR A 86 22.80 -21.58 8.73
N GLU A 87 23.49 -20.75 9.51
CA GLU A 87 23.12 -20.37 10.87
C GLU A 87 22.40 -19.01 10.93
N PHE A 88 21.68 -18.65 9.88
CA PHE A 88 20.83 -17.46 9.92
C PHE A 88 19.39 -17.92 10.16
N LYS A 89 18.77 -17.37 11.17
CA LYS A 89 17.31 -17.48 11.36
C LYS A 89 16.73 -16.11 11.04
N ARG A 90 15.87 -16.04 10.03
CA ARG A 90 14.96 -14.90 9.92
C ARG A 90 14.02 -14.93 11.11
N LYS A 91 14.14 -13.94 11.97
CA LYS A 91 13.31 -13.84 13.17
C LYS A 91 11.83 -13.65 12.87
N LEU A 92 11.51 -12.99 11.74
CA LEU A 92 10.14 -12.61 11.41
C LEU A 92 9.82 -12.88 9.94
N LYS A 93 8.60 -13.36 9.68
CA LYS A 93 8.01 -13.48 8.34
C LYS A 93 6.67 -12.77 8.33
N VAL A 94 6.51 -11.74 7.48
CA VAL A 94 5.35 -10.88 7.44
C VAL A 94 4.52 -11.17 6.19
N PHE A 95 3.22 -11.34 6.37
CA PHE A 95 2.23 -11.33 5.31
C PHE A 95 1.73 -9.90 5.11
N LEU A 96 2.00 -9.30 3.97
CA LEU A 96 1.59 -7.94 3.64
C LEU A 96 0.49 -7.99 2.57
N LEU A 97 -0.69 -7.45 2.87
CA LEU A 97 -1.86 -7.50 1.99
C LEU A 97 -2.41 -6.10 1.75
N PHE A 98 -2.23 -5.59 0.52
CA PHE A 98 -2.76 -4.31 0.11
C PHE A 98 -3.98 -4.47 -0.81
N ASN A 99 -4.88 -3.51 -0.70
CA ASN A 99 -6.04 -3.45 -1.59
C ASN A 99 -5.66 -3.11 -3.04
N LYS A 100 -4.66 -2.25 -3.24
CA LYS A 100 -4.06 -1.92 -4.55
C LYS A 100 -2.69 -1.29 -4.35
N LEU A 101 -1.90 -1.19 -5.42
CA LEU A 101 -0.63 -0.48 -5.42
C LEU A 101 -0.75 0.81 -6.26
N SER A 102 -1.20 1.89 -5.63
CA SER A 102 -1.19 3.25 -6.18
C SER A 102 0.10 3.99 -5.82
N SER A 103 0.33 5.17 -6.39
CA SER A 103 1.53 5.98 -6.12
C SER A 103 1.75 6.24 -4.62
N HIS A 104 0.70 6.55 -3.88
CA HIS A 104 0.80 6.78 -2.42
C HIS A 104 0.97 5.46 -1.63
N LYS A 105 0.34 4.35 -2.04
CA LYS A 105 0.53 3.04 -1.40
C LYS A 105 1.96 2.50 -1.60
N LYS A 106 2.59 2.87 -2.72
CA LYS A 106 4.02 2.58 -2.92
C LYS A 106 4.89 3.29 -1.88
N ILE A 107 4.56 4.52 -1.48
CA ILE A 107 5.29 5.23 -0.42
C ILE A 107 5.17 4.48 0.92
N VAL A 108 3.97 3.96 1.26
CA VAL A 108 3.78 3.11 2.45
C VAL A 108 4.66 1.88 2.38
N TYR A 109 4.64 1.17 1.25
CA TYR A 109 5.44 -0.04 1.04
C TYR A 109 6.94 0.22 1.19
N ASP A 110 7.45 1.24 0.48
CA ASP A 110 8.89 1.58 0.50
C ASP A 110 9.36 1.95 1.92
N ALA A 111 8.56 2.75 2.64
CA ALA A 111 8.87 3.13 4.02
C ALA A 111 8.80 1.94 5.00
N PHE A 112 7.82 1.06 4.79
CA PHE A 112 7.66 -0.16 5.58
C PHE A 112 8.86 -1.10 5.42
N ILE A 113 9.24 -1.42 4.18
CA ILE A 113 10.39 -2.29 3.89
C ILE A 113 11.70 -1.67 4.42
N ALA A 114 11.89 -0.36 4.20
CA ALA A 114 13.10 0.32 4.69
C ALA A 114 13.23 0.29 6.23
N ALA A 115 12.11 0.39 6.94
CA ALA A 115 12.09 0.39 8.41
C ALA A 115 12.23 -1.03 9.00
N LEU A 116 11.73 -2.08 8.32
CA LEU A 116 11.89 -3.47 8.77
C LEU A 116 13.34 -3.97 8.65
N GLY A 117 14.09 -3.47 7.66
CA GLY A 117 15.44 -3.94 7.37
C GLY A 117 15.51 -5.35 6.78
N ASP A 118 16.74 -5.88 6.65
CA ASP A 118 17.02 -7.11 5.91
C ASP A 118 16.71 -8.41 6.68
N GLU A 119 16.50 -8.33 8.00
CA GLU A 119 16.25 -9.52 8.83
C GLU A 119 14.81 -10.04 8.77
N VAL A 120 13.90 -9.30 8.13
CA VAL A 120 12.47 -9.63 8.02
C VAL A 120 12.13 -10.06 6.60
N SER A 121 11.45 -11.19 6.45
CA SER A 121 10.90 -11.64 5.17
C SER A 121 9.49 -11.08 4.99
N VAL A 122 9.20 -10.53 3.82
CA VAL A 122 7.87 -10.02 3.49
C VAL A 122 7.33 -10.70 2.24
N ASP A 123 6.20 -11.40 2.39
CA ASP A 123 5.40 -11.88 1.26
C ASP A 123 4.29 -10.87 1.00
N PHE A 124 4.31 -10.25 -0.18
CA PHE A 124 3.41 -9.16 -0.55
C PHE A 124 2.36 -9.59 -1.55
N TYR A 125 1.08 -9.30 -1.23
CA TYR A 125 -0.09 -9.63 -2.05
C TYR A 125 -0.97 -8.39 -2.26
N ILE A 126 -1.65 -8.37 -3.42
CA ILE A 126 -2.59 -7.30 -3.80
C ILE A 126 -3.92 -7.96 -4.19
N TYR A 127 -5.02 -7.57 -3.52
CA TYR A 127 -6.34 -8.16 -3.77
C TYR A 127 -7.29 -7.28 -4.58
N ASN A 128 -6.82 -6.14 -5.14
CA ASN A 128 -7.53 -5.27 -6.09
C ASN A 128 -8.94 -4.83 -5.64
N ASN A 129 -9.14 -4.56 -4.34
CA ASN A 129 -10.41 -4.25 -3.69
C ASN A 129 -11.49 -5.37 -3.83
N ASP A 130 -11.11 -6.58 -4.26
CA ASP A 130 -11.97 -7.74 -4.45
C ASP A 130 -12.02 -8.58 -3.16
N PHE A 131 -13.21 -8.69 -2.58
CA PHE A 131 -13.40 -9.44 -1.34
C PHE A 131 -13.14 -10.95 -1.51
N THR A 132 -13.45 -11.53 -2.67
CA THR A 132 -13.21 -12.96 -2.94
C THR A 132 -11.72 -13.27 -2.94
N LEU A 133 -10.94 -12.41 -3.59
CA LEU A 133 -9.48 -12.54 -3.64
C LEU A 133 -8.86 -12.28 -2.26
N PHE A 134 -9.36 -11.30 -1.50
CA PHE A 134 -8.98 -11.05 -0.11
C PHE A 134 -9.19 -12.30 0.76
N LYS A 135 -10.38 -12.90 0.70
CA LYS A 135 -10.71 -14.14 1.41
C LYS A 135 -9.77 -15.28 0.98
N LYS A 136 -9.59 -15.48 -0.34
CA LYS A 136 -8.68 -16.51 -0.88
C LYS A 136 -7.28 -16.39 -0.28
N PHE A 137 -6.71 -15.18 -0.24
CA PHE A 137 -5.36 -14.96 0.27
C PHE A 137 -5.24 -15.23 1.78
N LEU A 138 -6.24 -14.93 2.57
CA LEU A 138 -6.17 -15.14 4.02
C LEU A 138 -6.54 -16.56 4.45
N THR A 139 -7.42 -17.27 3.74
CA THR A 139 -7.85 -18.62 4.10
C THR A 139 -6.94 -19.73 3.58
N ASN A 140 -6.21 -19.50 2.48
CA ASN A 140 -5.38 -20.51 1.84
C ASN A 140 -3.90 -20.47 2.27
N GLN A 141 -3.60 -19.83 3.40
CA GLN A 141 -2.23 -19.71 3.88
C GLN A 141 -1.67 -21.06 4.30
N LYS A 142 -0.53 -21.44 3.71
CA LYS A 142 0.24 -22.65 4.05
C LYS A 142 1.47 -22.36 4.92
N GLU A 143 1.76 -21.09 5.12
CA GLU A 143 2.93 -20.60 5.83
C GLU A 143 2.53 -20.07 7.21
N ASP A 144 3.40 -20.23 8.20
CA ASP A 144 3.24 -19.59 9.51
C ASP A 144 3.89 -18.21 9.49
N TYR A 145 3.06 -17.16 9.38
CA TYR A 145 3.50 -15.79 9.45
C TYR A 145 3.56 -15.30 10.90
N SER A 146 4.62 -14.52 11.20
CA SER A 146 4.72 -13.83 12.47
C SER A 146 3.73 -12.69 12.60
N HIS A 147 3.47 -11.97 11.50
CA HIS A 147 2.51 -10.86 11.44
C HIS A 147 1.76 -10.83 10.11
N TYR A 148 0.51 -10.32 10.18
CA TYR A 148 -0.36 -10.03 9.05
C TYR A 148 -0.62 -8.53 9.03
N VAL A 149 -0.17 -7.85 7.99
CA VAL A 149 -0.32 -6.40 7.80
C VAL A 149 -1.30 -6.16 6.65
N ILE A 150 -2.45 -5.58 6.94
CA ILE A 150 -3.59 -5.54 6.01
C ILE A 150 -4.11 -4.12 5.85
N ILE A 151 -4.30 -3.69 4.59
CA ILE A 151 -5.07 -2.49 4.23
C ILE A 151 -6.45 -2.93 3.74
N PRO A 152 -7.53 -2.79 4.55
CA PRO A 152 -8.83 -3.36 4.25
C PRO A 152 -9.78 -2.37 3.57
N HIS A 153 -9.66 -2.17 2.26
CA HIS A 153 -10.60 -1.39 1.46
C HIS A 153 -11.24 -2.25 0.38
N PHE A 154 -12.55 -2.20 0.26
CA PHE A 154 -13.33 -3.03 -0.65
C PHE A 154 -14.27 -2.15 -1.49
N ILE A 155 -14.60 -2.60 -2.69
CA ILE A 155 -15.70 -2.04 -3.48
C ILE A 155 -17.03 -2.59 -2.96
N GLU A 156 -17.08 -3.90 -2.68
CA GLU A 156 -18.22 -4.64 -2.16
C GLU A 156 -17.74 -5.70 -1.17
N GLY A 157 -18.58 -6.13 -0.21
CA GLY A 157 -18.29 -7.23 0.72
C GLY A 157 -17.52 -6.83 1.98
N GLU A 158 -17.36 -5.54 2.25
CA GLU A 158 -16.68 -5.06 3.46
C GLU A 158 -17.35 -5.56 4.74
N GLU A 159 -18.68 -5.71 4.73
CA GLU A 159 -19.48 -6.20 5.85
C GLU A 159 -19.11 -7.61 6.32
N TYR A 160 -18.48 -8.40 5.45
CA TYR A 160 -17.98 -9.74 5.76
C TYR A 160 -16.48 -9.78 6.10
N ALA A 161 -15.77 -8.67 5.94
CA ALA A 161 -14.31 -8.63 6.13
C ALA A 161 -13.91 -8.95 7.58
N GLN A 162 -14.71 -8.51 8.55
CA GLN A 162 -14.49 -8.80 9.97
C GLN A 162 -14.43 -10.30 10.28
N GLU A 163 -15.28 -11.12 9.63
CA GLU A 163 -15.32 -12.57 9.86
C GLU A 163 -13.97 -13.22 9.50
N ILE A 164 -13.42 -12.81 8.34
CA ILE A 164 -12.13 -13.33 7.86
C ILE A 164 -10.98 -12.80 8.70
N ILE A 165 -10.96 -11.49 9.02
CA ILE A 165 -9.90 -10.88 9.84
C ILE A 165 -9.93 -11.44 11.27
N ASN A 166 -11.09 -11.80 11.79
CA ASN A 166 -11.22 -12.40 13.12
C ASN A 166 -10.65 -13.84 13.22
N THR A 167 -10.37 -14.51 12.11
CA THR A 167 -9.65 -15.80 12.11
C THR A 167 -8.15 -15.64 12.37
N ILE A 168 -7.60 -14.44 12.21
CA ILE A 168 -6.18 -14.16 12.44
C ILE A 168 -5.96 -13.94 13.95
N PRO A 169 -4.94 -14.60 14.56
CA PRO A 169 -4.53 -14.31 15.93
C PRO A 169 -4.23 -12.82 16.12
N LYS A 170 -4.87 -12.18 17.10
CA LYS A 170 -4.84 -10.72 17.24
C LYS A 170 -3.46 -10.15 17.56
N GLU A 171 -2.64 -10.94 18.25
CA GLU A 171 -1.25 -10.59 18.51
C GLU A 171 -0.38 -10.51 17.25
N LYS A 172 -0.85 -11.11 16.14
CA LYS A 172 -0.18 -11.10 14.84
C LYS A 172 -0.79 -10.07 13.86
N LEU A 173 -1.93 -9.45 14.20
CA LEU A 173 -2.70 -8.59 13.29
C LEU A 173 -2.27 -7.13 13.39
N ILE A 174 -2.05 -6.51 12.23
CA ILE A 174 -1.86 -5.06 12.08
C ILE A 174 -2.78 -4.56 10.97
N LEU A 175 -3.70 -3.66 11.32
CA LEU A 175 -4.53 -2.98 10.33
C LEU A 175 -3.90 -1.64 9.96
N LEU A 176 -3.76 -1.39 8.66
CA LEU A 176 -3.26 -0.13 8.11
C LEU A 176 -4.35 0.65 7.42
N ASP A 177 -4.25 1.97 7.49
CA ASP A 177 -5.09 2.92 6.78
C ASP A 177 -6.53 2.96 7.34
N LYS A 178 -7.22 1.83 7.40
CA LYS A 178 -8.59 1.69 7.89
C LYS A 178 -8.71 0.61 8.95
N ARG A 179 -9.46 0.89 10.01
CA ARG A 179 -9.93 -0.13 10.96
C ARG A 179 -11.27 -0.68 10.49
N ILE A 180 -11.53 -1.94 10.71
CA ILE A 180 -12.80 -2.59 10.37
C ILE A 180 -13.64 -2.74 11.64
N ALA A 181 -14.89 -2.30 11.56
CA ALA A 181 -15.86 -2.50 12.64
C ALA A 181 -16.09 -4.00 12.88
N GLY A 182 -16.22 -4.43 14.13
CA GLY A 182 -16.41 -5.84 14.50
C GLY A 182 -15.14 -6.68 14.53
N VAL A 183 -13.96 -6.10 14.29
CA VAL A 183 -12.70 -6.77 14.61
C VAL A 183 -12.45 -6.65 16.11
N GLU A 184 -12.50 -7.80 16.80
CA GLU A 184 -12.42 -7.88 18.26
C GLU A 184 -11.00 -8.26 18.73
N GLY A 185 -10.69 -7.93 20.01
CA GLY A 185 -9.42 -8.27 20.63
C GLY A 185 -8.33 -7.20 20.47
N GLU A 186 -7.15 -7.45 21.07
CA GLU A 186 -6.03 -6.51 21.07
C GLU A 186 -5.11 -6.75 19.88
N TYR A 187 -5.20 -5.90 18.89
CA TYR A 187 -4.37 -5.89 17.67
C TYR A 187 -3.68 -4.54 17.49
N ALA A 188 -2.72 -4.45 16.58
CA ALA A 188 -2.06 -3.19 16.24
C ALA A 188 -2.77 -2.49 15.07
N ALA A 189 -2.74 -1.14 15.06
CA ALA A 189 -3.22 -0.38 13.90
C ALA A 189 -2.44 0.92 13.70
N ALA A 190 -2.21 1.27 12.43
CA ALA A 190 -1.83 2.61 12.00
C ALA A 190 -2.91 3.11 11.03
N TYR A 191 -3.78 4.02 11.49
CA TYR A 191 -5.05 4.28 10.83
C TYR A 191 -5.31 5.76 10.60
N GLU A 192 -6.20 6.04 9.64
CA GLU A 192 -6.76 7.37 9.38
C GLU A 192 -8.10 7.56 10.10
N ASN A 193 -8.33 8.78 10.61
CA ASN A 193 -9.64 9.24 11.03
C ASN A 193 -10.29 10.04 9.90
N PHE A 194 -10.82 9.34 8.91
CA PHE A 194 -11.28 9.93 7.66
C PHE A 194 -12.26 11.10 7.82
N GLU A 195 -13.22 10.99 8.74
CA GLU A 195 -14.20 12.06 9.00
C GLU A 195 -13.53 13.29 9.58
N LYS A 196 -12.72 13.12 10.62
CA LYS A 196 -11.98 14.21 11.27
C LYS A 196 -10.95 14.83 10.33
N ASN A 197 -10.20 13.99 9.60
CA ASN A 197 -9.09 14.43 8.76
C ASN A 197 -9.54 15.38 7.65
N ILE A 198 -10.61 15.03 6.92
CA ILE A 198 -11.13 15.92 5.87
C ILE A 198 -11.73 17.19 6.46
N TYR A 199 -12.46 17.10 7.58
CA TYR A 199 -13.03 18.27 8.25
C TYR A 199 -11.92 19.24 8.67
N ASP A 200 -10.92 18.79 9.40
CA ASP A 200 -9.82 19.61 9.91
C ASP A 200 -8.98 20.21 8.77
N ALA A 201 -8.76 19.45 7.69
CA ALA A 201 -8.03 19.95 6.52
C ALA A 201 -8.79 21.06 5.77
N LEU A 202 -10.11 20.92 5.61
CA LEU A 202 -10.95 21.96 5.03
C LEU A 202 -11.05 23.20 5.93
N GLU A 203 -11.06 23.01 7.25
CA GLU A 203 -11.01 24.11 8.22
C GLU A 203 -9.70 24.89 8.12
N GLN A 204 -8.54 24.22 7.99
CA GLN A 204 -7.27 24.87 7.71
C GLN A 204 -7.27 25.62 6.37
N ALA A 205 -8.04 25.14 5.37
CA ALA A 205 -8.17 25.77 4.09
C ALA A 205 -9.18 26.93 4.04
N LEU A 206 -9.93 27.19 5.12
CA LEU A 206 -11.10 28.07 5.14
C LEU A 206 -10.83 29.47 4.56
N SER A 207 -9.71 30.10 4.90
CA SER A 207 -9.32 31.41 4.36
C SER A 207 -9.13 31.43 2.85
N HIS A 208 -8.73 30.30 2.26
CA HIS A 208 -8.56 30.15 0.82
C HIS A 208 -9.87 29.75 0.14
N LEU A 209 -10.76 29.04 0.86
CA LEU A 209 -12.06 28.63 0.37
C LEU A 209 -13.08 29.77 0.36
N SER A 210 -12.92 30.80 1.20
CA SER A 210 -13.87 31.90 1.37
C SER A 210 -14.12 32.73 0.11
N LYS A 211 -13.26 32.65 -0.90
CA LYS A 211 -13.48 33.29 -2.21
C LYS A 211 -14.39 32.50 -3.15
N TYR A 212 -14.75 31.29 -2.77
CA TYR A 212 -15.63 30.38 -3.52
C TYR A 212 -16.97 30.24 -2.78
N HIS A 213 -18.02 29.83 -3.49
CA HIS A 213 -19.35 29.69 -2.90
C HIS A 213 -19.85 28.23 -2.86
N THR A 214 -19.29 27.35 -3.67
CA THR A 214 -19.73 25.95 -3.76
C THR A 214 -18.55 24.98 -3.67
N LEU A 215 -18.66 24.00 -2.79
CA LEU A 215 -17.71 22.91 -2.67
C LEU A 215 -18.31 21.64 -3.27
N LYS A 216 -17.56 20.99 -4.14
CA LYS A 216 -17.95 19.71 -4.76
C LYS A 216 -16.90 18.65 -4.45
N ILE A 217 -17.33 17.48 -3.98
CA ILE A 217 -16.46 16.34 -3.79
C ILE A 217 -16.76 15.27 -4.84
N ILE A 218 -15.74 14.83 -5.56
CA ILE A 218 -15.87 13.76 -6.57
C ILE A 218 -15.74 12.43 -5.83
N PHE A 219 -16.87 11.73 -5.72
CA PHE A 219 -16.98 10.47 -5.00
C PHE A 219 -17.83 9.49 -5.82
N PRO A 220 -17.22 8.62 -6.64
CA PRO A 220 -17.95 7.67 -7.48
C PRO A 220 -18.81 6.70 -6.66
N ASP A 221 -19.98 6.32 -7.16
CA ASP A 221 -20.93 5.43 -6.47
C ASP A 221 -20.30 4.08 -6.11
N LYS A 222 -19.48 3.52 -7.01
CA LYS A 222 -18.68 2.31 -6.76
C LYS A 222 -17.26 2.69 -6.35
N SER A 223 -17.12 3.24 -5.15
CA SER A 223 -15.83 3.66 -4.61
C SER A 223 -15.43 2.76 -3.43
N TYR A 224 -14.13 2.43 -3.35
CA TYR A 224 -13.54 1.79 -2.18
C TYR A 224 -13.17 2.79 -1.07
N PHE A 225 -13.36 4.10 -1.30
CA PHE A 225 -13.10 5.12 -0.29
C PHE A 225 -14.13 5.08 0.85
N PRO A 226 -13.69 5.27 2.10
CA PRO A 226 -14.58 5.30 3.25
C PRO A 226 -15.64 6.41 3.17
N LYS A 227 -16.90 6.07 3.42
CA LYS A 227 -18.01 7.05 3.45
C LYS A 227 -17.87 8.10 4.56
N GLU A 228 -17.02 7.84 5.54
CA GLU A 228 -16.59 8.77 6.58
C GLU A 228 -16.06 10.08 6.00
N ILE A 229 -15.39 10.02 4.86
CA ILE A 229 -14.92 11.21 4.13
C ILE A 229 -16.11 12.12 3.78
N LEU A 230 -17.22 11.55 3.29
CA LEU A 230 -18.43 12.33 2.99
C LEU A 230 -19.05 12.93 4.26
N ARG A 231 -19.05 12.21 5.38
CA ARG A 231 -19.57 12.75 6.66
C ARG A 231 -18.79 13.98 7.11
N GLY A 232 -17.45 13.92 7.08
CA GLY A 232 -16.59 15.05 7.43
C GLY A 232 -16.77 16.23 6.47
N PHE A 233 -16.86 15.96 5.16
CA PHE A 233 -17.14 16.97 4.14
C PHE A 233 -18.49 17.67 4.36
N HIS A 234 -19.58 16.93 4.55
CA HIS A 234 -20.90 17.50 4.81
C HIS A 234 -20.93 18.31 6.09
N ARG A 235 -20.34 17.81 7.18
CA ARG A 235 -20.25 18.50 8.45
C ARG A 235 -19.53 19.84 8.31
N PHE A 236 -18.41 19.88 7.57
CA PHE A 236 -17.70 21.13 7.28
C PHE A 236 -18.57 22.12 6.50
N CYS A 237 -19.18 21.67 5.39
CA CYS A 237 -20.02 22.53 4.57
C CYS A 237 -21.23 23.11 5.33
N GLN A 238 -21.86 22.32 6.19
CA GLN A 238 -22.94 22.77 7.07
C GLN A 238 -22.46 23.80 8.11
N GLN A 239 -21.32 23.54 8.74
CA GLN A 239 -20.76 24.43 9.76
C GLN A 239 -20.43 25.82 9.20
N TYR A 240 -19.89 25.88 7.99
CA TYR A 240 -19.41 27.09 7.36
C TYR A 240 -20.32 27.64 6.26
N ALA A 241 -21.55 27.09 6.16
CA ALA A 241 -22.60 27.51 5.23
C ALA A 241 -22.18 27.52 3.75
N PHE A 242 -21.34 26.60 3.33
CA PHE A 242 -21.03 26.40 1.90
C PHE A 242 -22.15 25.65 1.19
N SER A 243 -22.55 26.11 0.01
CA SER A 243 -23.25 25.23 -0.93
C SER A 243 -22.37 24.06 -1.29
N HIS A 244 -22.93 22.84 -1.34
CA HIS A 244 -22.10 21.67 -1.59
C HIS A 244 -22.83 20.58 -2.37
N LYS A 245 -22.03 19.74 -3.08
CA LYS A 245 -22.54 18.61 -3.88
C LYS A 245 -21.54 17.45 -3.85
N VAL A 246 -22.07 16.23 -3.78
CA VAL A 246 -21.33 14.99 -4.08
C VAL A 246 -21.49 14.70 -5.56
N VAL A 247 -20.40 14.53 -6.28
CA VAL A 247 -20.33 14.28 -7.72
C VAL A 247 -19.93 12.83 -7.96
N SER A 248 -20.81 12.03 -8.54
CA SER A 248 -20.50 10.63 -8.83
C SER A 248 -19.73 10.44 -10.14
N ASN A 249 -19.89 11.37 -11.10
CA ASN A 249 -19.19 11.31 -12.39
C ASN A 249 -18.77 12.71 -12.84
N ILE A 250 -17.48 12.96 -12.78
CA ILE A 250 -16.92 14.28 -13.15
C ILE A 250 -17.08 14.57 -14.65
N SER A 251 -17.12 13.57 -15.53
CA SER A 251 -17.26 13.79 -16.96
C SER A 251 -18.60 14.43 -17.33
N ALA A 252 -19.66 14.18 -16.56
CA ALA A 252 -21.00 14.71 -16.78
C ALA A 252 -21.36 15.92 -15.91
N GLU A 253 -20.51 16.28 -14.92
CA GLU A 253 -20.80 17.35 -13.97
C GLU A 253 -20.61 18.73 -14.62
N ALA A 254 -21.47 19.69 -14.31
CA ALA A 254 -21.28 21.10 -14.69
C ALA A 254 -20.16 21.73 -13.86
N ILE A 255 -19.31 22.51 -14.50
CA ILE A 255 -18.23 23.28 -13.87
C ILE A 255 -18.49 24.76 -14.09
N ALA A 256 -18.48 25.56 -13.02
CA ALA A 256 -18.70 27.00 -13.06
C ALA A 256 -17.63 27.76 -12.25
N GLU A 257 -17.49 29.05 -12.53
CA GLU A 257 -16.67 29.94 -11.71
C GLU A 257 -17.17 30.00 -10.26
N GLY A 258 -16.26 30.11 -9.30
CA GLY A 258 -16.57 30.16 -7.88
C GLY A 258 -16.84 28.80 -7.23
N GLU A 259 -16.53 27.70 -7.92
CA GLU A 259 -16.62 26.35 -7.38
C GLU A 259 -15.23 25.78 -6.99
N VAL A 260 -15.22 24.91 -5.98
CA VAL A 260 -14.05 24.11 -5.60
C VAL A 260 -14.38 22.65 -5.74
N PHE A 261 -13.52 21.91 -6.40
CA PHE A 261 -13.61 20.46 -6.51
C PHE A 261 -12.55 19.77 -5.66
N ILE A 262 -13.00 18.78 -4.86
CA ILE A 262 -12.13 17.87 -4.11
C ILE A 262 -12.13 16.54 -4.85
N SER A 263 -10.99 16.15 -5.41
CA SER A 263 -10.84 14.88 -6.14
C SER A 263 -10.10 13.85 -5.30
N LEU A 264 -10.70 12.66 -5.14
CA LEU A 264 -10.11 11.55 -4.41
C LEU A 264 -9.24 10.65 -5.32
N MET A 265 -9.58 10.59 -6.62
CA MET A 265 -8.90 9.73 -7.59
C MET A 265 -8.04 10.54 -8.55
N GLU A 266 -6.92 9.97 -9.00
CA GLU A 266 -6.02 10.65 -9.95
C GLU A 266 -6.66 10.76 -11.34
N ASP A 267 -7.41 9.75 -11.80
CA ASP A 267 -8.10 9.78 -13.08
C ASP A 267 -9.16 10.89 -13.12
N ASP A 268 -9.96 11.03 -12.06
CA ASP A 268 -10.95 12.10 -11.94
C ASP A 268 -10.30 13.49 -11.89
N LEU A 269 -9.11 13.61 -11.26
CA LEU A 269 -8.35 14.85 -11.21
C LEU A 269 -7.90 15.28 -12.61
N VAL A 270 -7.44 14.33 -13.43
CA VAL A 270 -7.03 14.60 -14.81
C VAL A 270 -8.22 15.09 -15.63
N ILE A 271 -9.34 14.37 -15.61
CA ILE A 271 -10.56 14.74 -16.32
C ILE A 271 -11.05 16.12 -15.89
N LEU A 272 -11.07 16.38 -14.58
CA LEU A 272 -11.47 17.70 -14.04
C LEU A 272 -10.60 18.83 -14.60
N ILE A 273 -9.27 18.67 -14.54
CA ILE A 273 -8.32 19.69 -14.99
C ILE A 273 -8.46 19.92 -16.51
N GLU A 274 -8.54 18.87 -17.31
CA GLU A 274 -8.75 18.97 -18.76
C GLU A 274 -10.03 19.74 -19.11
N ARG A 275 -11.12 19.47 -18.40
CA ARG A 275 -12.40 20.16 -18.59
C ARG A 275 -12.32 21.63 -18.21
N ILE A 276 -11.72 21.96 -17.05
CA ILE A 276 -11.53 23.37 -16.63
C ILE A 276 -10.74 24.14 -17.69
N ILE A 277 -9.62 23.58 -18.18
CA ILE A 277 -8.77 24.20 -19.20
C ILE A 277 -9.54 24.32 -20.54
N GLY A 278 -10.26 23.28 -20.96
CA GLY A 278 -11.08 23.27 -22.18
C GLY A 278 -12.18 24.35 -22.19
N MET A 279 -12.70 24.70 -21.01
CA MET A 279 -13.66 25.79 -20.80
C MET A 279 -12.99 27.18 -20.71
N LYS A 280 -11.66 27.26 -20.83
CA LYS A 280 -10.84 28.48 -20.66
C LYS A 280 -10.90 29.10 -19.26
N LEU A 281 -11.30 28.32 -18.25
CA LEU A 281 -11.27 28.72 -16.85
C LEU A 281 -9.87 28.49 -16.25
N LYS A 282 -9.51 29.30 -15.27
CA LYS A 282 -8.20 29.25 -14.60
C LYS A 282 -8.30 28.51 -13.28
N VAL A 283 -7.57 27.38 -13.20
CA VAL A 283 -7.43 26.61 -11.94
C VAL A 283 -6.79 27.50 -10.87
N GLY A 284 -7.36 27.49 -9.66
CA GLY A 284 -6.91 28.27 -8.52
C GLY A 284 -7.41 29.71 -8.47
N LYS A 285 -7.97 30.22 -9.59
CA LYS A 285 -8.59 31.55 -9.67
C LYS A 285 -10.09 31.46 -9.86
N ASP A 286 -10.52 30.90 -10.99
CA ASP A 286 -11.94 30.80 -11.35
C ASP A 286 -12.57 29.55 -10.74
N VAL A 287 -11.83 28.42 -10.73
CA VAL A 287 -12.22 27.16 -10.13
C VAL A 287 -11.09 26.65 -9.24
N GLY A 288 -11.39 26.35 -7.98
CA GLY A 288 -10.45 25.73 -7.05
C GLY A 288 -10.37 24.22 -7.22
N VAL A 289 -9.18 23.65 -7.04
CA VAL A 289 -8.96 22.21 -7.08
C VAL A 289 -8.15 21.77 -5.87
N ILE A 290 -8.68 20.82 -5.12
CA ILE A 290 -8.01 20.11 -4.02
C ILE A 290 -7.93 18.64 -4.40
N SER A 291 -6.76 18.03 -4.28
CA SER A 291 -6.59 16.60 -4.47
C SER A 291 -6.36 15.89 -3.14
N TYR A 292 -7.09 14.79 -2.95
CA TYR A 292 -6.86 13.87 -1.84
C TYR A 292 -5.63 13.01 -2.14
N ASN A 293 -4.80 12.77 -1.14
CA ASN A 293 -3.53 12.09 -1.21
C ASN A 293 -2.42 12.83 -2.00
N GLU A 294 -1.30 13.02 -1.34
CA GLU A 294 -0.12 13.66 -1.94
C GLU A 294 0.65 12.67 -2.81
N THR A 295 1.09 13.15 -3.98
CA THR A 295 2.04 12.42 -4.84
C THR A 295 3.07 13.40 -5.44
N PRO A 296 4.27 12.93 -5.83
CA PRO A 296 5.31 13.82 -6.36
C PRO A 296 4.87 14.68 -7.56
N LEU A 297 4.04 14.13 -8.47
CA LEU A 297 3.56 14.85 -9.65
C LEU A 297 2.67 16.04 -9.29
N LYS A 298 1.88 15.96 -8.24
CA LYS A 298 0.98 17.04 -7.80
C LYS A 298 1.71 18.30 -7.38
N LYS A 299 3.00 18.20 -7.05
CA LYS A 299 3.85 19.35 -6.73
C LYS A 299 4.18 20.21 -7.97
N ILE A 300 4.12 19.62 -9.16
CA ILE A 300 4.62 20.21 -10.40
C ILE A 300 3.46 20.63 -11.33
N ILE A 301 2.40 19.83 -11.41
CA ILE A 301 1.25 20.06 -12.29
C ILE A 301 0.61 21.43 -11.96
N LEU A 302 0.42 22.30 -12.97
CA LEU A 302 -0.20 23.63 -12.86
C LEU A 302 0.43 24.53 -11.76
N ASN A 303 1.74 24.48 -11.60
CA ASN A 303 2.48 25.14 -10.52
C ASN A 303 2.12 24.63 -9.12
N GLY A 304 1.62 23.42 -9.04
CA GLY A 304 1.27 22.70 -7.83
C GLY A 304 -0.22 22.60 -7.54
N ILE A 305 -0.67 21.39 -7.34
CA ILE A 305 -2.02 21.08 -6.89
C ILE A 305 -2.06 21.10 -5.35
N THR A 306 -3.01 21.83 -4.79
CA THR A 306 -3.32 21.83 -3.36
C THR A 306 -3.77 20.42 -2.93
N THR A 307 -3.20 19.90 -1.87
CA THR A 307 -3.50 18.55 -1.41
C THR A 307 -3.93 18.51 0.05
N ILE A 308 -4.76 17.53 0.36
CA ILE A 308 -5.04 17.04 1.71
C ILE A 308 -4.62 15.57 1.75
N SER A 309 -3.76 15.20 2.68
CA SER A 309 -3.09 13.90 2.60
C SER A 309 -2.63 13.35 3.92
N THR A 310 -2.76 12.05 4.08
CA THR A 310 -2.09 11.26 5.10
C THR A 310 -0.58 11.27 4.90
N ASP A 311 0.17 11.22 6.01
CA ASP A 311 1.61 10.93 5.99
C ASP A 311 1.85 9.44 5.73
N PHE A 312 1.89 9.07 4.46
CA PHE A 312 2.09 7.68 4.04
C PHE A 312 3.48 7.13 4.40
N LYS A 313 4.49 8.01 4.49
CA LYS A 313 5.82 7.59 4.93
C LYS A 313 5.80 7.24 6.42
N PHE A 314 5.16 8.06 7.24
CA PHE A 314 4.94 7.77 8.66
C PHE A 314 4.14 6.48 8.84
N MET A 315 3.04 6.29 8.07
CA MET A 315 2.21 5.07 8.12
C MET A 315 3.06 3.81 7.90
N GLY A 316 3.89 3.78 6.87
CA GLY A 316 4.76 2.64 6.59
C GLY A 316 5.80 2.41 7.68
N THR A 317 6.44 3.47 8.15
CA THR A 317 7.46 3.39 9.22
C THR A 317 6.85 2.91 10.53
N ILE A 318 5.71 3.47 10.95
CA ILE A 318 5.07 3.05 12.21
C ILE A 318 4.54 1.62 12.15
N ALA A 319 4.05 1.17 10.99
CA ALA A 319 3.65 -0.22 10.78
C ALA A 319 4.80 -1.20 11.01
N ALA A 320 5.98 -0.89 10.51
CA ALA A 320 7.19 -1.68 10.75
C ALA A 320 7.60 -1.67 12.24
N ASN A 321 7.56 -0.50 12.89
CA ASN A 321 7.90 -0.39 14.31
C ASN A 321 6.92 -1.16 15.19
N LEU A 322 5.62 -1.19 14.87
CA LEU A 322 4.64 -2.00 15.59
C LEU A 322 4.99 -3.50 15.56
N ILE A 323 5.58 -3.99 14.47
CA ILE A 323 6.11 -5.37 14.36
C ILE A 323 7.35 -5.54 15.22
N LEU A 324 8.34 -4.66 15.05
CA LEU A 324 9.66 -4.78 15.71
C LEU A 324 9.54 -4.67 17.23
N ASP A 325 8.63 -3.80 17.70
CA ASP A 325 8.34 -3.57 19.13
C ASP A 325 7.33 -4.56 19.71
N ASN A 326 6.77 -5.46 18.89
CA ASN A 326 5.65 -6.35 19.23
C ASN A 326 4.51 -5.59 19.93
N SER A 327 4.17 -4.42 19.40
CA SER A 327 3.22 -3.48 20.00
C SER A 327 1.82 -3.66 19.43
N ARG A 328 0.79 -3.55 20.28
CA ARG A 328 -0.63 -3.62 19.90
C ARG A 328 -1.33 -2.26 19.96
N ARG A 329 -0.56 -1.18 19.88
CA ARG A 329 -1.12 0.18 19.92
C ARG A 329 -1.89 0.50 18.64
N HIS A 330 -2.91 1.33 18.80
CA HIS A 330 -3.56 2.02 17.69
C HIS A 330 -2.94 3.42 17.56
N VAL A 331 -2.36 3.70 16.40
CA VAL A 331 -1.69 4.97 16.11
C VAL A 331 -2.46 5.69 15.02
N GLU A 332 -3.01 6.85 15.32
CA GLU A 332 -3.61 7.74 14.33
C GLU A 332 -2.48 8.38 13.52
N VAL A 333 -2.57 8.24 12.20
CA VAL A 333 -1.54 8.76 11.28
C VAL A 333 -1.80 10.23 11.02
N PRO A 334 -0.76 11.10 11.04
CA PRO A 334 -0.89 12.51 10.73
C PRO A 334 -1.51 12.76 9.36
N PHE A 335 -2.34 13.80 9.27
CA PHE A 335 -2.99 14.24 8.04
C PHE A 335 -2.70 15.73 7.82
N TYR A 336 -2.34 16.11 6.59
CA TYR A 336 -1.84 17.45 6.29
C TYR A 336 -2.62 18.13 5.17
N TYR A 337 -2.89 19.43 5.35
CA TYR A 337 -3.27 20.34 4.29
C TYR A 337 -2.02 21.01 3.71
N THR A 338 -1.83 20.95 2.41
CA THR A 338 -0.72 21.60 1.71
C THR A 338 -1.26 22.51 0.61
N LYS A 339 -1.27 23.82 0.86
CA LYS A 339 -1.73 24.84 -0.09
C LYS A 339 -0.72 25.02 -1.23
N ARG A 340 -1.23 25.04 -2.46
CA ARG A 340 -0.47 25.36 -3.69
C ARG A 340 -1.30 26.22 -4.64
N ALA A 341 -0.87 26.35 -5.90
CA ALA A 341 -1.47 27.26 -6.88
C ALA A 341 -2.91 26.93 -7.28
N SER A 342 -3.38 25.71 -7.09
CA SER A 342 -4.71 25.27 -7.54
C SER A 342 -5.88 25.68 -6.61
N LEU A 343 -5.61 26.38 -5.50
CA LEU A 343 -6.64 26.88 -4.59
C LEU A 343 -6.39 28.34 -4.21
#